data_58bd03cf75725c315b801946b6c6e775
#
_entry.id   58bd03cf75725c315b801946b6c6e775
#
_cell.length_a   1.000
_cell.length_b   1.000
_cell.length_c   1.000
_cell.angle_alpha   90.00
_cell.angle_beta   90.00
_cell.angle_gamma   90.00
#
_symmetry.space_group_name_H-M   'P 1'
#
loop_
_entity.id
_entity.type
_entity.pdbx_description
1 polymer ?
#
loop_
_entity_poly.entity_id
_entity_poly.type
_entity_poly.pdbx_seq_one_letter_code
_entity_poly.pdbx_strand_id
1 'polypeptide(L)'
;MPKKNGIWITGASSGIGKAVALEFAKIGCNVFISARRAQELERLRDESGKLSDNIFPFPCNVASSTNVDQTVKKIINEYELNCLINNAGVTSFKNASDNSVNEINDIINTNLLGSIYSIKSVLPTFIKNESGTIINILSVVVDKTFTRSSVYAASKMGLLGYSNSVREEVRKNNIRVINVIPGATETTMWSQEIRKEKADLMMNPESIARIIVSAYLQKDNLVTEEILLRPITGDLT
;
A
#
# COMPACT_ATOMS: atom_id res chain seq x y z
N MET A 1 15.36 -18.90 17.46
CA MET A 1 15.19 -17.42 17.41
C MET A 1 13.72 -17.15 17.14
N PRO A 2 13.09 -16.14 17.76
CA PRO A 2 11.72 -15.77 17.39
C PRO A 2 11.68 -15.44 15.90
N LYS A 3 10.67 -15.95 15.18
CA LYS A 3 10.49 -15.64 13.76
C LYS A 3 10.25 -14.15 13.63
N LYS A 4 10.95 -13.49 12.70
CA LYS A 4 10.73 -12.05 12.41
C LYS A 4 9.37 -11.86 11.75
N ASN A 5 8.65 -10.80 12.13
CA ASN A 5 7.41 -10.42 11.48
C ASN A 5 7.63 -10.18 9.98
N GLY A 6 6.78 -10.77 9.16
CA GLY A 6 6.80 -10.62 7.71
C GLY A 6 5.77 -9.60 7.23
N ILE A 7 6.23 -8.63 6.45
CA ILE A 7 5.43 -7.53 5.91
C ILE A 7 5.46 -7.58 4.40
N TRP A 8 4.34 -7.84 3.74
CA TRP A 8 4.26 -7.78 2.28
C TRP A 8 3.73 -6.44 1.80
N ILE A 9 4.48 -5.76 0.94
CA ILE A 9 4.18 -4.42 0.46
C ILE A 9 4.07 -4.43 -1.07
N THR A 10 2.90 -4.09 -1.59
CA THR A 10 2.69 -3.94 -3.03
C THR A 10 3.03 -2.51 -3.48
N GLY A 11 3.54 -2.36 -4.72
CA GLY A 11 3.94 -1.05 -5.23
C GLY A 11 5.14 -0.45 -4.50
N ALA A 12 6.07 -1.27 -4.00
CA ALA A 12 7.16 -0.85 -3.14
C ALA A 12 8.38 -0.26 -3.88
N SER A 13 8.37 -0.17 -5.21
CA SER A 13 9.54 0.30 -5.97
C SER A 13 9.81 1.81 -5.84
N SER A 14 8.87 2.61 -5.33
CA SER A 14 9.00 4.06 -5.19
C SER A 14 7.99 4.65 -4.18
N GLY A 15 8.12 5.95 -3.90
CA GLY A 15 7.16 6.73 -3.13
C GLY A 15 6.87 6.16 -1.73
N ILE A 16 5.59 6.18 -1.34
CA ILE A 16 5.14 5.71 -0.01
C ILE A 16 5.55 4.26 0.22
N GLY A 17 5.36 3.36 -0.77
CA GLY A 17 5.70 1.95 -0.62
C GLY A 17 7.17 1.70 -0.36
N LYS A 18 8.08 2.41 -1.04
CA LYS A 18 9.54 2.37 -0.79
C LYS A 18 9.84 2.87 0.64
N ALA A 19 9.29 4.00 1.03
CA ALA A 19 9.52 4.57 2.36
C ALA A 19 9.03 3.63 3.47
N VAL A 20 7.86 3.04 3.31
CA VAL A 20 7.28 2.06 4.26
C VAL A 20 8.16 0.81 4.34
N ALA A 21 8.68 0.31 3.21
CA ALA A 21 9.57 -0.85 3.20
C ALA A 21 10.84 -0.58 4.02
N LEU A 22 11.46 0.57 3.85
CA LEU A 22 12.65 0.94 4.60
C LEU A 22 12.36 1.13 6.10
N GLU A 23 11.24 1.74 6.47
CA GLU A 23 10.88 1.92 7.89
C GLU A 23 10.61 0.57 8.60
N PHE A 24 9.92 -0.38 7.96
CA PHE A 24 9.75 -1.72 8.52
C PHE A 24 11.06 -2.50 8.61
N ALA A 25 11.95 -2.36 7.63
CA ALA A 25 13.27 -2.99 7.67
C ALA A 25 14.14 -2.45 8.82
N LYS A 26 14.06 -1.14 9.13
CA LYS A 26 14.77 -0.50 10.27
C LYS A 26 14.39 -1.10 11.61
N ILE A 27 13.15 -1.51 11.79
CA ILE A 27 12.68 -2.16 13.03
C ILE A 27 12.86 -3.68 13.03
N GLY A 28 13.59 -4.22 12.04
CA GLY A 28 14.00 -5.63 11.97
C GLY A 28 12.96 -6.59 11.41
N CYS A 29 11.86 -6.11 10.80
CA CYS A 29 10.91 -6.96 10.09
C CYS A 29 11.51 -7.53 8.80
N ASN A 30 11.06 -8.72 8.39
CA ASN A 30 11.25 -9.21 7.03
C ASN A 30 10.27 -8.49 6.11
N VAL A 31 10.75 -7.82 5.07
CA VAL A 31 9.94 -6.99 4.19
C VAL A 31 9.94 -7.58 2.78
N PHE A 32 8.79 -8.09 2.34
CA PHE A 32 8.58 -8.65 1.02
C PHE A 32 8.08 -7.54 0.10
N ILE A 33 8.93 -7.07 -0.80
CA ILE A 33 8.64 -5.93 -1.67
C ILE A 33 8.17 -6.41 -3.03
N SER A 34 7.02 -5.88 -3.49
CA SER A 34 6.45 -6.24 -4.79
C SER A 34 6.18 -5.03 -5.67
N ALA A 35 6.52 -5.17 -6.93
CA ALA A 35 6.18 -4.31 -8.05
C ALA A 35 6.33 -5.09 -9.36
N ARG A 36 5.86 -4.52 -10.48
CA ARG A 36 5.96 -5.19 -11.80
C ARG A 36 7.40 -5.32 -12.30
N ARG A 37 8.27 -4.32 -12.01
CA ARG A 37 9.65 -4.26 -12.48
C ARG A 37 10.58 -4.85 -11.43
N ALA A 38 11.08 -6.07 -11.71
CA ALA A 38 11.99 -6.77 -10.82
C ALA A 38 13.29 -5.98 -10.54
N GLN A 39 13.87 -5.39 -11.57
CA GLN A 39 15.11 -4.63 -11.46
C GLN A 39 15.04 -3.46 -10.46
N GLU A 40 13.89 -2.77 -10.38
CA GLU A 40 13.69 -1.68 -9.42
C GLU A 40 13.60 -2.19 -7.97
N LEU A 41 13.11 -3.40 -7.77
CA LEU A 41 13.06 -4.03 -6.45
C LEU A 41 14.44 -4.48 -5.99
N GLU A 42 15.21 -5.10 -6.88
CA GLU A 42 16.59 -5.50 -6.62
C GLU A 42 17.44 -4.27 -6.30
N ARG A 43 17.31 -3.22 -7.10
CA ARG A 43 17.99 -1.95 -6.86
C ARG A 43 17.65 -1.36 -5.49
N LEU A 44 16.34 -1.36 -5.11
CA LEU A 44 15.94 -0.88 -3.79
C LEU A 44 16.60 -1.67 -2.67
N ARG A 45 16.63 -3.01 -2.77
CA ARG A 45 17.31 -3.87 -1.80
C ARG A 45 18.81 -3.50 -1.73
N ASP A 46 19.49 -3.46 -2.86
CA ASP A 46 20.95 -3.25 -2.92
C ASP A 46 21.34 -1.84 -2.40
N GLU A 47 20.55 -0.80 -2.71
CA GLU A 47 20.75 0.57 -2.24
C GLU A 47 20.39 0.75 -0.74
N SER A 48 19.69 -0.18 -0.11
CA SER A 48 19.27 -0.06 1.29
C SER A 48 20.38 -0.33 2.32
N GLY A 49 21.58 -0.68 1.88
CA GLY A 49 22.75 -0.88 2.73
C GLY A 49 22.52 -1.95 3.78
N LYS A 50 22.70 -1.64 5.06
CA LYS A 50 22.53 -2.59 6.17
C LYS A 50 21.10 -3.14 6.33
N LEU A 51 20.12 -2.57 5.64
CA LEU A 51 18.73 -3.06 5.68
C LEU A 51 18.47 -4.14 4.63
N SER A 52 19.38 -4.35 3.69
CA SER A 52 19.25 -5.30 2.57
C SER A 52 18.91 -6.73 3.02
N ASP A 53 19.48 -7.17 4.16
CA ASP A 53 19.25 -8.51 4.73
C ASP A 53 17.79 -8.74 5.19
N ASN A 54 17.00 -7.67 5.32
CA ASN A 54 15.61 -7.74 5.71
C ASN A 54 14.66 -7.42 4.55
N ILE A 55 15.15 -7.16 3.33
CA ILE A 55 14.35 -6.77 2.17
C ILE A 55 14.43 -7.86 1.10
N PHE A 56 13.28 -8.42 0.74
CA PHE A 56 13.14 -9.57 -0.15
C PHE A 56 12.29 -9.19 -1.37
N PRO A 57 12.88 -9.09 -2.59
CA PRO A 57 12.16 -8.83 -3.81
C PRO A 57 11.25 -10.00 -4.23
N PHE A 58 9.97 -9.73 -4.41
CA PHE A 58 8.96 -10.64 -4.94
C PHE A 58 8.21 -9.94 -6.08
N PRO A 59 8.72 -9.97 -7.33
CA PRO A 59 8.07 -9.32 -8.45
C PRO A 59 6.63 -9.81 -8.62
N CYS A 60 5.68 -8.87 -8.67
CA CYS A 60 4.27 -9.17 -8.74
C CYS A 60 3.51 -8.10 -9.54
N ASN A 61 2.68 -8.54 -10.49
CA ASN A 61 1.65 -7.73 -11.09
C ASN A 61 0.34 -7.95 -10.31
N VAL A 62 -0.04 -7.00 -9.47
CA VAL A 62 -1.25 -7.11 -8.63
C VAL A 62 -2.55 -7.17 -9.44
N ALA A 63 -2.56 -6.68 -10.68
CA ALA A 63 -3.72 -6.79 -11.58
C ALA A 63 -3.99 -8.24 -12.06
N SER A 64 -3.10 -9.19 -11.77
CA SER A 64 -3.27 -10.62 -12.06
C SER A 64 -3.47 -11.41 -10.77
N SER A 65 -4.67 -11.94 -10.56
CA SER A 65 -4.99 -12.76 -9.37
C SER A 65 -4.08 -13.98 -9.26
N THR A 66 -3.78 -14.63 -10.38
CA THR A 66 -2.86 -15.78 -10.42
C THR A 66 -1.45 -15.39 -9.98
N ASN A 67 -0.95 -14.23 -10.41
CA ASN A 67 0.37 -13.77 -10.03
C ASN A 67 0.43 -13.40 -8.54
N VAL A 68 -0.63 -12.80 -8.01
CA VAL A 68 -0.80 -12.52 -6.58
C VAL A 68 -0.77 -13.82 -5.76
N ASP A 69 -1.59 -14.81 -6.12
CA ASP A 69 -1.65 -16.11 -5.42
C ASP A 69 -0.30 -16.83 -5.42
N GLN A 70 0.41 -16.82 -6.56
CA GLN A 70 1.75 -17.41 -6.66
C GLN A 70 2.76 -16.70 -5.75
N THR A 71 2.68 -15.37 -5.69
CA THR A 71 3.56 -14.56 -4.83
C THR A 71 3.31 -14.84 -3.36
N VAL A 72 2.05 -14.82 -2.92
CA VAL A 72 1.70 -15.14 -1.52
C VAL A 72 2.12 -16.54 -1.15
N LYS A 73 1.88 -17.55 -2.00
CA LYS A 73 2.32 -18.94 -1.76
C LYS A 73 3.83 -19.03 -1.58
N LYS A 74 4.64 -18.34 -2.38
CA LYS A 74 6.09 -18.31 -2.23
C LYS A 74 6.48 -17.71 -0.88
N ILE A 75 5.88 -16.58 -0.51
CA ILE A 75 6.18 -15.92 0.77
C ILE A 75 5.87 -16.83 1.95
N ILE A 76 4.64 -17.38 2.02
CA ILE A 76 4.22 -18.18 3.18
C ILE A 76 4.91 -19.54 3.29
N ASN A 77 5.47 -20.08 2.20
CA ASN A 77 6.24 -21.31 2.23
C ASN A 77 7.60 -21.15 2.93
N GLU A 78 8.20 -19.96 2.85
CA GLU A 78 9.55 -19.71 3.35
C GLU A 78 9.54 -18.83 4.62
N TYR A 79 8.50 -17.99 4.77
CA TYR A 79 8.44 -16.97 5.81
C TYR A 79 7.10 -16.96 6.52
N GLU A 80 7.07 -16.33 7.68
CA GLU A 80 5.84 -15.95 8.35
C GLU A 80 5.33 -14.62 7.78
N LEU A 81 4.06 -14.55 7.41
CA LEU A 81 3.41 -13.34 6.90
C LEU A 81 2.42 -12.81 7.94
N ASN A 82 2.66 -11.59 8.45
CA ASN A 82 1.87 -10.97 9.52
C ASN A 82 1.15 -9.70 9.07
N CYS A 83 1.62 -9.08 7.98
CA CYS A 83 1.02 -7.84 7.48
C CYS A 83 1.02 -7.79 5.96
N LEU A 84 -0.10 -7.30 5.40
CA LEU A 84 -0.23 -6.89 4.00
C LEU A 84 -0.38 -5.37 3.94
N ILE A 85 0.40 -4.72 3.07
CA ILE A 85 0.25 -3.30 2.75
C ILE A 85 -0.09 -3.14 1.27
N ASN A 86 -1.35 -2.85 1.00
CA ASN A 86 -1.86 -2.53 -0.33
C ASN A 86 -1.52 -1.07 -0.66
N ASN A 87 -0.39 -0.87 -1.34
CA ASN A 87 0.08 0.45 -1.76
C ASN A 87 0.17 0.59 -3.28
N ALA A 88 0.20 -0.50 -4.05
CA ALA A 88 0.21 -0.43 -5.50
C ALA A 88 -0.95 0.43 -6.01
N GLY A 89 -0.63 1.41 -6.86
CA GLY A 89 -1.63 2.30 -7.42
C GLY A 89 -1.10 3.10 -8.59
N VAL A 90 -2.00 3.42 -9.51
CA VAL A 90 -1.80 4.28 -10.67
C VAL A 90 -2.93 5.30 -10.76
N THR A 91 -2.69 6.39 -11.45
CA THR A 91 -3.69 7.45 -11.65
C THR A 91 -3.58 8.03 -13.06
N SER A 92 -4.66 8.67 -13.51
CA SER A 92 -4.64 9.64 -14.59
C SER A 92 -5.29 10.93 -14.07
N PHE A 93 -4.66 12.08 -14.30
CA PHE A 93 -5.22 13.39 -13.96
C PHE A 93 -5.90 13.98 -15.19
N LYS A 94 -7.01 13.39 -15.62
CA LYS A 94 -7.78 13.73 -16.83
C LYS A 94 -9.26 13.96 -16.50
N ASN A 95 -9.96 14.75 -17.33
CA ASN A 95 -11.41 14.82 -17.25
C ASN A 95 -12.02 13.43 -17.54
N ALA A 96 -13.24 13.19 -17.10
CA ALA A 96 -13.89 11.89 -17.27
C ALA A 96 -14.02 11.47 -18.76
N SER A 97 -14.25 12.44 -19.66
CA SER A 97 -14.33 12.22 -21.11
C SER A 97 -13.01 11.82 -21.76
N ASP A 98 -11.88 12.16 -21.15
CA ASP A 98 -10.56 12.08 -21.76
C ASP A 98 -9.80 10.82 -21.35
N ASN A 99 -10.34 10.03 -20.41
CA ASN A 99 -9.79 8.75 -20.01
C ASN A 99 -10.10 7.71 -21.08
N SER A 100 -9.07 7.08 -21.65
CA SER A 100 -9.25 5.92 -22.50
C SER A 100 -9.76 4.70 -21.70
N VAL A 101 -10.42 3.76 -22.37
CA VAL A 101 -10.88 2.51 -21.74
C VAL A 101 -9.70 1.73 -21.12
N ASN A 102 -8.53 1.75 -21.76
CA ASN A 102 -7.33 1.10 -21.22
C ASN A 102 -6.88 1.75 -19.92
N GLU A 103 -6.84 3.08 -19.83
CA GLU A 103 -6.50 3.79 -18.59
C GLU A 103 -7.51 3.50 -17.48
N ILE A 104 -8.80 3.49 -17.80
CA ILE A 104 -9.85 3.12 -16.84
C ILE A 104 -9.59 1.70 -16.30
N ASN A 105 -9.39 0.74 -17.19
CA ASN A 105 -9.10 -0.65 -16.80
C ASN A 105 -7.83 -0.77 -15.97
N ASP A 106 -6.74 -0.09 -16.34
CA ASP A 106 -5.48 -0.12 -15.61
C ASP A 106 -5.64 0.42 -14.18
N ILE A 107 -6.38 1.53 -14.01
CA ILE A 107 -6.63 2.11 -12.70
C ILE A 107 -7.48 1.18 -11.84
N ILE A 108 -8.60 0.68 -12.36
CA ILE A 108 -9.49 -0.22 -11.61
C ILE A 108 -8.80 -1.54 -11.30
N ASN A 109 -8.14 -2.16 -12.27
CA ASN A 109 -7.46 -3.44 -12.09
C ASN A 109 -6.29 -3.33 -11.08
N THR A 110 -5.54 -2.23 -11.10
CA THR A 110 -4.40 -2.07 -10.19
C THR A 110 -4.87 -1.65 -8.79
N ASN A 111 -5.64 -0.56 -8.69
CA ASN A 111 -5.93 0.07 -7.40
C ASN A 111 -6.99 -0.68 -6.58
N LEU A 112 -8.02 -1.22 -7.26
CA LEU A 112 -9.14 -1.87 -6.62
C LEU A 112 -9.00 -3.40 -6.67
N LEU A 113 -9.03 -3.99 -7.86
CA LEU A 113 -9.01 -5.46 -7.98
C LEU A 113 -7.69 -6.04 -7.47
N GLY A 114 -6.55 -5.38 -7.72
CA GLY A 114 -5.25 -5.81 -7.20
C GLY A 114 -5.20 -5.85 -5.68
N SER A 115 -5.80 -4.87 -5.00
CA SER A 115 -5.93 -4.86 -3.54
C SER A 115 -6.87 -5.96 -3.05
N ILE A 116 -8.01 -6.17 -3.73
CA ILE A 116 -8.96 -7.25 -3.42
C ILE A 116 -8.28 -8.62 -3.56
N TYR A 117 -7.55 -8.87 -4.65
CA TYR A 117 -6.83 -10.12 -4.86
C TYR A 117 -5.77 -10.35 -3.77
N SER A 118 -5.03 -9.32 -3.41
CA SER A 118 -4.01 -9.40 -2.36
C SER A 118 -4.62 -9.75 -1.00
N ILE A 119 -5.71 -9.07 -0.62
CA ILE A 119 -6.45 -9.35 0.62
C ILE A 119 -6.98 -10.79 0.60
N LYS A 120 -7.69 -11.18 -0.47
CA LYS A 120 -8.25 -12.53 -0.64
C LYS A 120 -7.18 -13.61 -0.48
N SER A 121 -5.98 -13.38 -1.00
CA SER A 121 -4.89 -14.37 -1.01
C SER A 121 -4.24 -14.54 0.37
N VAL A 122 -4.16 -13.48 1.20
CA VAL A 122 -3.56 -13.57 2.55
C VAL A 122 -4.54 -13.98 3.64
N LEU A 123 -5.84 -13.69 3.46
CA LEU A 123 -6.87 -13.93 4.48
C LEU A 123 -6.90 -15.37 5.03
N PRO A 124 -6.80 -16.44 4.22
CA PRO A 124 -6.80 -17.80 4.76
C PRO A 124 -5.68 -18.04 5.78
N THR A 125 -4.50 -17.48 5.54
CA THR A 125 -3.36 -17.58 6.47
C THR A 125 -3.61 -16.78 7.74
N PHE A 126 -4.10 -15.55 7.62
CA PHE A 126 -4.38 -14.70 8.78
C PHE A 126 -5.51 -15.26 9.66
N ILE A 127 -6.59 -15.77 9.04
CA ILE A 127 -7.70 -16.41 9.75
C ILE A 127 -7.21 -17.66 10.49
N LYS A 128 -6.42 -18.52 9.83
CA LYS A 128 -5.85 -19.72 10.46
C LYS A 128 -4.97 -19.39 11.66
N ASN A 129 -4.23 -18.27 11.58
CA ASN A 129 -3.32 -17.85 12.63
C ASN A 129 -4.01 -17.00 13.71
N GLU A 130 -5.30 -16.67 13.54
CA GLU A 130 -6.05 -15.72 14.38
C GLU A 130 -5.29 -14.41 14.62
N SER A 131 -4.55 -13.97 13.64
CA SER A 131 -3.69 -12.79 13.69
C SER A 131 -3.32 -12.30 12.31
N GLY A 132 -3.32 -10.99 12.12
CA GLY A 132 -2.90 -10.35 10.89
C GLY A 132 -3.19 -8.86 10.88
N THR A 133 -2.53 -8.15 9.98
CA THR A 133 -2.83 -6.73 9.74
C THR A 133 -2.90 -6.47 8.25
N ILE A 134 -3.95 -5.79 7.82
CA ILE A 134 -4.12 -5.32 6.45
C ILE A 134 -4.11 -3.80 6.49
N ILE A 135 -3.22 -3.17 5.73
CA ILE A 135 -3.11 -1.72 5.62
C ILE A 135 -3.35 -1.33 4.16
N ASN A 136 -4.36 -0.50 3.92
CA ASN A 136 -4.69 -0.03 2.57
C ASN A 136 -4.30 1.44 2.43
N ILE A 137 -3.45 1.74 1.44
CA ILE A 137 -3.13 3.13 1.09
C ILE A 137 -4.19 3.65 0.14
N LEU A 138 -5.11 4.42 0.69
CA LEU A 138 -6.18 5.11 -0.02
C LEU A 138 -5.71 6.47 -0.57
N SER A 139 -6.49 7.50 -0.45
CA SER A 139 -6.19 8.89 -0.80
C SER A 139 -7.30 9.80 -0.25
N VAL A 140 -7.02 11.08 -0.04
CA VAL A 140 -8.02 12.12 0.29
C VAL A 140 -9.16 12.24 -0.74
N VAL A 141 -9.05 11.63 -1.92
CA VAL A 141 -10.14 11.55 -2.90
C VAL A 141 -11.36 10.76 -2.40
N VAL A 142 -11.22 9.99 -1.31
CA VAL A 142 -12.36 9.32 -0.64
C VAL A 142 -13.11 10.24 0.31
N ASP A 143 -12.48 11.33 0.74
CA ASP A 143 -13.03 12.31 1.68
C ASP A 143 -13.46 13.61 0.99
N LYS A 144 -12.78 13.99 -0.10
CA LYS A 144 -13.03 15.24 -0.85
C LYS A 144 -13.02 14.99 -2.35
N THR A 145 -13.91 15.67 -3.06
CA THR A 145 -13.98 15.61 -4.52
C THR A 145 -12.90 16.52 -5.14
N PHE A 146 -12.14 15.93 -6.09
CA PHE A 146 -11.18 16.66 -6.92
C PHE A 146 -11.56 16.50 -8.39
N THR A 147 -11.49 17.57 -9.15
CA THR A 147 -11.62 17.52 -10.61
C THR A 147 -10.52 16.66 -11.22
N ARG A 148 -10.74 16.09 -12.40
CA ARG A 148 -9.78 15.29 -13.15
C ARG A 148 -9.29 14.01 -12.42
N SER A 149 -10.07 13.52 -11.44
CA SER A 149 -9.73 12.34 -10.63
C SER A 149 -10.83 11.28 -10.59
N SER A 150 -11.81 11.34 -11.49
CA SER A 150 -13.04 10.53 -11.41
C SER A 150 -12.80 9.03 -11.30
N VAL A 151 -11.99 8.44 -12.20
CA VAL A 151 -11.69 7.00 -12.20
C VAL A 151 -10.83 6.61 -10.99
N TYR A 152 -9.85 7.45 -10.64
CA TYR A 152 -9.00 7.24 -9.47
C TYR A 152 -9.83 7.27 -8.19
N ALA A 153 -10.70 8.28 -8.03
CA ALA A 153 -11.62 8.37 -6.89
C ALA A 153 -12.53 7.14 -6.80
N ALA A 154 -13.15 6.72 -7.91
CA ALA A 154 -13.96 5.51 -7.96
C ALA A 154 -13.18 4.28 -7.47
N SER A 155 -11.92 4.11 -7.89
CA SER A 155 -11.08 2.99 -7.46
C SER A 155 -10.77 3.02 -5.96
N LYS A 156 -10.47 4.19 -5.40
CA LYS A 156 -10.15 4.35 -3.97
C LYS A 156 -11.38 4.29 -3.07
N MET A 157 -12.51 4.86 -3.51
CA MET A 157 -13.79 4.71 -2.80
C MET A 157 -14.29 3.26 -2.82
N GLY A 158 -14.14 2.55 -3.94
CA GLY A 158 -14.43 1.12 -4.02
C GLY A 158 -13.58 0.30 -3.04
N LEU A 159 -12.29 0.60 -2.94
CA LEU A 159 -11.40 -0.05 -1.98
C LEU A 159 -11.77 0.30 -0.52
N LEU A 160 -12.16 1.54 -0.23
CA LEU A 160 -12.65 1.93 1.11
C LEU A 160 -13.88 1.11 1.50
N GLY A 161 -14.90 1.03 0.63
CA GLY A 161 -16.11 0.25 0.88
C GLY A 161 -15.80 -1.24 1.09
N TYR A 162 -14.96 -1.81 0.23
CA TYR A 162 -14.53 -3.20 0.37
C TYR A 162 -13.78 -3.47 1.68
N SER A 163 -12.82 -2.61 2.02
CA SER A 163 -12.00 -2.78 3.23
C SER A 163 -12.82 -2.63 4.51
N ASN A 164 -13.82 -1.74 4.54
CA ASN A 164 -14.72 -1.59 5.69
C ASN A 164 -15.56 -2.85 5.91
N SER A 165 -16.08 -3.47 4.83
CA SER A 165 -16.80 -4.74 4.94
C SER A 165 -15.89 -5.87 5.43
N VAL A 166 -14.69 -6.01 4.85
CA VAL A 166 -13.71 -7.02 5.29
C VAL A 166 -13.34 -6.83 6.76
N ARG A 167 -13.18 -5.58 7.22
CA ARG A 167 -12.89 -5.29 8.63
C ARG A 167 -13.89 -5.96 9.57
N GLU A 168 -15.19 -5.80 9.29
CA GLU A 168 -16.24 -6.40 10.13
C GLU A 168 -16.24 -7.94 10.04
N GLU A 169 -16.00 -8.51 8.88
CA GLU A 169 -15.95 -9.96 8.69
C GLU A 169 -14.82 -10.62 9.50
N VAL A 170 -13.66 -9.95 9.65
CA VAL A 170 -12.44 -10.53 10.23
C VAL A 170 -12.13 -10.09 11.66
N ARG A 171 -12.93 -9.20 12.27
CA ARG A 171 -12.76 -8.79 13.69
C ARG A 171 -12.68 -9.97 14.65
N LYS A 172 -13.56 -10.95 14.48
CA LYS A 172 -13.59 -12.17 15.28
C LYS A 172 -12.33 -13.03 15.19
N ASN A 173 -11.53 -12.83 14.16
CA ASN A 173 -10.28 -13.54 13.93
C ASN A 173 -9.05 -12.72 14.38
N ASN A 174 -9.24 -11.64 15.14
CA ASN A 174 -8.17 -10.76 15.62
C ASN A 174 -7.30 -10.20 14.47
N ILE A 175 -7.92 -9.92 13.32
CA ILE A 175 -7.25 -9.33 12.15
C ILE A 175 -7.61 -7.84 12.10
N ARG A 176 -6.58 -6.98 12.03
CA ARG A 176 -6.73 -5.54 11.95
C ARG A 176 -6.79 -5.07 10.50
N VAL A 177 -7.72 -4.18 10.17
CA VAL A 177 -7.80 -3.54 8.86
C VAL A 177 -7.71 -2.02 9.04
N ILE A 178 -6.66 -1.43 8.50
CA ILE A 178 -6.30 -0.01 8.66
C ILE A 178 -6.35 0.66 7.29
N ASN A 179 -7.06 1.76 7.17
CA ASN A 179 -7.13 2.59 5.98
C ASN A 179 -6.29 3.87 6.20
N VAL A 180 -5.25 4.04 5.42
CA VAL A 180 -4.43 5.27 5.41
C VAL A 180 -4.89 6.15 4.26
N ILE A 181 -5.25 7.39 4.55
CA ILE A 181 -5.89 8.34 3.63
C ILE A 181 -4.95 9.55 3.45
N PRO A 182 -3.88 9.42 2.65
CA PRO A 182 -2.94 10.51 2.45
C PRO A 182 -3.46 11.52 1.43
N GLY A 183 -3.20 12.80 1.69
CA GLY A 183 -3.25 13.90 0.72
C GLY A 183 -2.01 13.92 -0.19
N ALA A 184 -1.76 15.09 -0.76
CA ALA A 184 -0.62 15.26 -1.67
C ALA A 184 0.70 14.85 -1.01
N THR A 185 1.37 13.89 -1.62
CA THR A 185 2.63 13.32 -1.15
C THR A 185 3.64 13.36 -2.28
N GLU A 186 4.87 13.75 -1.99
CA GLU A 186 5.95 13.85 -2.98
C GLU A 186 6.36 12.45 -3.48
N THR A 187 5.77 12.03 -4.58
CA THR A 187 6.01 10.72 -5.19
C THR A 187 6.08 10.84 -6.72
N THR A 188 6.53 9.78 -7.37
CA THR A 188 6.55 9.67 -8.83
C THR A 188 5.15 9.59 -9.47
N MET A 189 4.09 9.63 -8.69
CA MET A 189 2.70 9.76 -9.17
C MET A 189 2.45 11.15 -9.77
N TRP A 190 3.17 12.16 -9.30
CA TRP A 190 3.16 13.53 -9.85
C TRP A 190 4.20 13.68 -10.94
N SER A 191 3.93 14.53 -11.94
CA SER A 191 4.93 14.88 -12.95
C SER A 191 6.16 15.54 -12.32
N GLN A 192 7.29 15.51 -13.04
CA GLN A 192 8.52 16.12 -12.54
C GLN A 192 8.37 17.64 -12.34
N GLU A 193 7.60 18.30 -13.21
CA GLU A 193 7.33 19.74 -13.12
C GLU A 193 6.55 20.05 -11.83
N ILE A 194 5.43 19.36 -11.58
CA ILE A 194 4.61 19.56 -10.37
C ILE A 194 5.43 19.30 -9.10
N ARG A 195 6.27 18.26 -9.10
CA ARG A 195 7.13 17.97 -7.94
C ARG A 195 8.15 19.09 -7.70
N LYS A 196 8.75 19.66 -8.75
CA LYS A 196 9.68 20.79 -8.61
C LYS A 196 9.01 22.07 -8.12
N GLU A 197 7.79 22.33 -8.58
CA GLU A 197 7.05 23.55 -8.26
C GLU A 197 6.40 23.49 -6.87
N LYS A 198 5.87 22.33 -6.48
CA LYS A 198 4.99 22.18 -5.32
C LYS A 198 5.52 21.21 -4.24
N ALA A 199 6.82 20.83 -4.29
CA ALA A 199 7.40 19.90 -3.31
C ALA A 199 7.17 20.36 -1.86
N ASP A 200 7.38 21.64 -1.57
CA ASP A 200 7.23 22.22 -0.23
C ASP A 200 5.78 22.21 0.29
N LEU A 201 4.81 21.99 -0.61
CA LEU A 201 3.38 21.87 -0.29
C LEU A 201 2.93 20.42 -0.19
N MET A 202 3.83 19.45 -0.36
CA MET A 202 3.54 18.04 -0.32
C MET A 202 4.09 17.40 0.96
N MET A 203 3.44 16.33 1.41
CA MET A 203 3.97 15.51 2.49
C MET A 203 5.14 14.67 2.00
N ASN A 204 6.08 14.45 2.91
CA ASN A 204 7.20 13.56 2.68
C ASN A 204 6.76 12.09 2.89
N PRO A 205 7.06 11.15 1.96
CA PRO A 205 6.72 9.74 2.08
C PRO A 205 7.21 9.07 3.36
N GLU A 206 8.40 9.45 3.86
CA GLU A 206 8.99 8.90 5.07
C GLU A 206 8.20 9.29 6.32
N SER A 207 7.59 10.46 6.34
CA SER A 207 6.71 10.88 7.44
C SER A 207 5.44 10.02 7.51
N ILE A 208 4.84 9.73 6.36
CA ILE A 208 3.70 8.81 6.26
C ILE A 208 4.12 7.40 6.70
N ALA A 209 5.29 6.93 6.25
CA ALA A 209 5.80 5.62 6.60
C ALA A 209 5.97 5.44 8.12
N ARG A 210 6.51 6.43 8.83
CA ARG A 210 6.63 6.41 10.30
C ARG A 210 5.28 6.29 11.01
N ILE A 211 4.25 6.98 10.51
CA ILE A 211 2.90 6.89 11.07
C ILE A 211 2.31 5.49 10.84
N ILE A 212 2.50 4.92 9.64
CA ILE A 212 2.05 3.56 9.31
C ILE A 212 2.71 2.54 10.24
N VAL A 213 4.03 2.62 10.43
CA VAL A 213 4.76 1.72 11.33
C VAL A 213 4.28 1.88 12.77
N SER A 214 4.05 3.11 13.24
CA SER A 214 3.50 3.38 14.56
C SER A 214 2.13 2.73 14.77
N ALA A 215 1.23 2.85 13.79
CA ALA A 215 -0.09 2.22 13.83
C ALA A 215 -0.02 0.68 13.81
N TYR A 216 0.91 0.12 13.04
CA TYR A 216 1.16 -1.33 13.03
C TYR A 216 1.66 -1.85 14.38
N LEU A 217 2.56 -1.12 15.04
CA LEU A 217 3.17 -1.48 16.31
C LEU A 217 2.24 -1.33 17.51
N GLN A 218 1.08 -0.71 17.34
CA GLN A 218 0.08 -0.65 18.41
C GLN A 218 -0.24 -2.06 18.90
N LYS A 219 -0.14 -2.21 20.22
CA LYS A 219 -0.51 -3.42 20.97
C LYS A 219 -1.77 -3.07 21.76
N ASP A 220 -2.19 -3.92 22.61
CA ASP A 220 -3.38 -3.76 23.42
C ASP A 220 -4.70 -4.02 22.64
N ASN A 221 -5.82 -3.75 23.25
CA ASN A 221 -7.16 -3.96 22.68
C ASN A 221 -7.62 -2.79 21.79
N LEU A 222 -6.69 -2.23 20.99
CA LEU A 222 -6.92 -1.02 20.22
C LEU A 222 -6.49 -1.24 18.77
N VAL A 223 -7.25 -0.73 17.84
CA VAL A 223 -6.89 -0.62 16.44
C VAL A 223 -7.15 0.80 15.93
N THR A 224 -6.18 1.38 15.25
CA THR A 224 -6.37 2.59 14.44
C THR A 224 -7.00 2.16 13.12
N GLU A 225 -8.27 2.47 12.91
CA GLU A 225 -9.00 2.02 11.71
C GLU A 225 -8.78 2.93 10.51
N GLU A 226 -8.65 4.24 10.75
CA GLU A 226 -8.45 5.24 9.70
C GLU A 226 -7.40 6.27 10.13
N ILE A 227 -6.54 6.63 9.18
CA ILE A 227 -5.47 7.62 9.36
C ILE A 227 -5.57 8.63 8.22
N LEU A 228 -6.20 9.76 8.47
CA LEU A 228 -6.29 10.86 7.52
C LEU A 228 -5.08 11.79 7.70
N LEU A 229 -4.32 11.98 6.62
CA LEU A 229 -3.10 12.80 6.60
C LEU A 229 -3.19 13.84 5.49
N ARG A 230 -2.90 15.07 5.82
CA ARG A 230 -2.84 16.18 4.85
C ARG A 230 -1.54 16.98 5.03
N PRO A 231 -1.07 17.63 3.96
CA PRO A 231 -0.07 18.69 4.13
C PRO A 231 -0.57 19.73 5.14
N ILE A 232 0.34 20.33 5.90
CA ILE A 232 -0.01 21.36 6.89
C ILE A 232 -0.70 22.57 6.26
N THR A 233 -0.45 22.80 4.96
CA THR A 233 -1.07 23.85 4.15
C THR A 233 -2.42 23.46 3.55
N GLY A 234 -2.90 22.25 3.79
CA GLY A 234 -4.11 21.69 3.20
C GLY A 234 -3.88 20.96 1.88
N ASP A 235 -4.97 20.73 1.14
CA ASP A 235 -4.89 20.06 -0.15
C ASP A 235 -4.33 20.98 -1.24
N LEU A 236 -3.59 20.40 -2.19
CA LEU A 236 -3.15 21.15 -3.39
C LEU A 236 -4.37 21.55 -4.21
N THR A 237 -4.47 22.83 -4.51
CA THR A 237 -5.47 23.43 -5.40
C THR A 237 -4.89 23.70 -6.77
#